data_f856cc06cf2a4166e4380dbcc0e168b5
#
_entry.id   f856cc06cf2a4166e4380dbcc0e168b5
#
_cell.length_a   1.000
_cell.length_b   1.000
_cell.length_c   1.000
_cell.angle_alpha   90.00
_cell.angle_beta   90.00
_cell.angle_gamma   90.00
#
_symmetry.space_group_name_H-M   'P 1'
#
loop_
_entity.id
_entity.type
_entity.pdbx_description
1 polymer ?
#
loop_
_entity_poly.entity_id
_entity_poly.type
_entity_poly.pdbx_seq_one_letter_code
_entity_poly.pdbx_strand_id
1 'polypeptide(L)'
;VGRHGLPLLDNADWNDCLKLDADSINGPEKERRYREQLERTGQPYGVAFENHFCESVMNAFLLKIAVDEVCELAAASGRNTDAADLKKMSDELYEKIQTHCWKENFFARAMINSERVGGYTYVGAKGDRLSADPSIDGSYFLNSFSWSVLSDVATEDQISVMLGIIKKNLVTEAGLELCAPCDLVNISTHTATEHCVPDARVTG
;
A
#
# COMPACT_ATOMS: atom_id res chain seq x y z
N VAL A 1 -3.17 -12.50 1.11
CA VAL A 1 -1.92 -11.81 0.78
C VAL A 1 -1.71 -11.84 -0.72
N GLY A 2 -1.05 -10.83 -1.25
CA GLY A 2 -0.76 -10.71 -2.67
C GLY A 2 0.55 -11.40 -3.08
N ARG A 3 1.03 -11.06 -4.28
CA ARG A 3 2.23 -11.63 -4.92
C ARG A 3 3.51 -11.46 -4.08
N HIS A 4 3.64 -10.32 -3.38
CA HIS A 4 4.79 -10.01 -2.55
C HIS A 4 4.60 -10.44 -1.09
N GLY A 5 3.47 -11.09 -0.78
CA GLY A 5 3.12 -11.52 0.57
C GLY A 5 2.65 -10.39 1.48
N LEU A 6 2.19 -9.29 0.89
CA LEU A 6 1.63 -8.13 1.58
C LEU A 6 0.10 -8.18 1.60
N PRO A 7 -0.57 -7.42 2.50
CA PRO A 7 -2.02 -7.30 2.49
C PRO A 7 -2.56 -6.77 1.15
N LEU A 8 -3.65 -7.37 0.69
CA LEU A 8 -4.30 -6.91 -0.52
C LEU A 8 -4.98 -5.56 -0.32
N LEU A 9 -4.96 -4.76 -1.38
CA LEU A 9 -5.77 -3.56 -1.51
C LEU A 9 -7.17 -3.99 -1.93
N ASP A 10 -8.09 -4.09 -0.97
CA ASP A 10 -9.50 -4.44 -1.21
C ASP A 10 -10.41 -3.22 -0.90
N ASN A 11 -11.69 -3.42 -0.77
CA ASN A 11 -12.76 -2.42 -0.62
C ASN A 11 -12.57 -1.37 0.46
N ALA A 12 -11.74 -1.60 1.41
CA ALA A 12 -11.62 -0.81 2.61
C ALA A 12 -10.17 -0.46 2.92
N ASP A 13 -9.42 -0.03 1.93
CA ASP A 13 -8.17 0.64 2.27
C ASP A 13 -8.50 1.99 2.92
N TRP A 14 -7.77 2.32 3.93
CA TRP A 14 -7.85 3.56 4.68
C TRP A 14 -7.80 4.82 3.80
N ASN A 15 -7.31 4.68 2.58
CA ASN A 15 -7.30 5.72 1.58
C ASN A 15 -8.30 5.39 0.47
N ASP A 16 -9.53 5.80 0.64
CA ASP A 16 -10.64 5.57 -0.29
C ASP A 16 -10.38 6.05 -1.72
N CYS A 17 -9.40 6.93 -1.89
CA CYS A 17 -9.01 7.48 -3.20
C CYS A 17 -8.12 6.55 -4.02
N LEU A 18 -7.50 5.54 -3.41
CA LEU A 18 -6.58 4.65 -4.10
C LEU A 18 -7.27 3.34 -4.52
N LYS A 19 -8.03 3.37 -5.58
CA LYS A 19 -8.76 2.23 -6.14
C LYS A 19 -8.06 1.70 -7.38
N LEU A 20 -7.07 0.84 -7.17
CA LEU A 20 -6.18 0.35 -8.23
C LEU A 20 -6.67 -0.92 -8.94
N ASP A 21 -7.70 -1.56 -8.45
CA ASP A 21 -8.28 -2.78 -9.04
C ASP A 21 -9.81 -2.80 -8.85
N ALA A 22 -10.48 -1.83 -9.49
CA ALA A 22 -11.91 -1.61 -9.33
C ALA A 22 -12.78 -2.80 -9.77
N ASP A 23 -12.33 -3.59 -10.74
CA ASP A 23 -13.06 -4.78 -11.18
C ASP A 23 -13.13 -5.85 -10.10
N SER A 24 -12.15 -5.89 -9.22
CA SER A 24 -12.14 -6.79 -8.07
C SER A 24 -12.81 -6.20 -6.83
N ILE A 25 -12.96 -4.88 -6.78
CA ILE A 25 -13.43 -4.15 -5.61
C ILE A 25 -14.95 -3.97 -5.61
N ASN A 26 -15.59 -3.78 -6.76
CA ASN A 26 -17.01 -3.41 -6.84
C ASN A 26 -17.80 -4.15 -7.94
N GLY A 27 -19.09 -4.38 -7.66
CA GLY A 27 -20.09 -4.72 -8.64
C GLY A 27 -20.30 -6.20 -8.95
N PRO A 28 -21.06 -6.50 -10.02
CA PRO A 28 -21.47 -7.85 -10.39
C PRO A 28 -20.32 -8.82 -10.63
N GLU A 29 -19.19 -8.31 -11.09
CA GLU A 29 -18.01 -9.12 -11.35
C GLU A 29 -17.37 -9.63 -10.05
N LYS A 30 -17.33 -8.82 -9.01
CA LYS A 30 -16.87 -9.23 -7.67
C LYS A 30 -17.74 -10.38 -7.15
N GLU A 31 -19.06 -10.22 -7.26
CA GLU A 31 -20.00 -11.23 -6.79
C GLU A 31 -19.90 -12.53 -7.61
N ARG A 32 -19.71 -12.42 -8.92
CA ARG A 32 -19.48 -13.55 -9.80
C ARG A 32 -18.23 -14.33 -9.39
N ARG A 33 -17.09 -13.63 -9.22
CA ARG A 33 -15.81 -14.24 -8.81
C ARG A 33 -15.90 -14.85 -7.42
N TYR A 34 -16.59 -14.20 -6.50
CA TYR A 34 -16.84 -14.75 -5.18
C TYR A 34 -17.59 -16.08 -5.24
N ARG A 35 -18.66 -16.15 -6.02
CA ARG A 35 -19.43 -17.39 -6.20
C ARG A 35 -18.59 -18.48 -6.86
N GLU A 36 -17.92 -18.18 -7.94
CA GLU A 36 -17.04 -19.12 -8.64
C GLU A 36 -15.94 -19.67 -7.72
N GLN A 37 -15.35 -18.82 -6.88
CA GLN A 37 -14.36 -19.25 -5.92
C GLN A 37 -15.00 -20.14 -4.84
N LEU A 38 -16.11 -19.75 -4.28
CA LEU A 38 -16.81 -20.51 -3.27
C LEU A 38 -17.20 -21.91 -3.80
N GLU A 39 -17.70 -21.97 -5.01
CA GLU A 39 -18.03 -23.23 -5.70
C GLU A 39 -16.81 -24.11 -5.94
N ARG A 40 -15.69 -23.50 -6.35
CA ARG A 40 -14.44 -24.20 -6.66
C ARG A 40 -13.69 -24.68 -5.42
N THR A 41 -13.67 -23.90 -4.35
CA THR A 41 -12.78 -24.13 -3.20
C THR A 41 -13.51 -24.47 -1.91
N GLY A 42 -14.82 -24.23 -1.82
CA GLY A 42 -15.60 -24.32 -0.59
C GLY A 42 -15.19 -23.29 0.48
N GLN A 43 -14.32 -22.32 0.14
CA GLN A 43 -13.80 -21.32 1.05
C GLN A 43 -14.50 -19.97 0.88
N PRO A 44 -14.78 -19.25 1.97
CA PRO A 44 -15.39 -17.94 1.91
C PRO A 44 -14.45 -16.91 1.27
N TYR A 45 -15.02 -15.78 0.90
CA TYR A 45 -14.33 -14.62 0.35
C TYR A 45 -13.10 -14.23 1.19
N GLY A 46 -11.99 -13.94 0.51
CA GLY A 46 -10.73 -13.52 1.14
C GLY A 46 -9.63 -14.59 1.17
N VAL A 47 -9.93 -15.83 0.78
CA VAL A 47 -8.92 -16.88 0.63
C VAL A 47 -8.55 -17.03 -0.85
N ALA A 48 -7.36 -16.57 -1.18
CA ALA A 48 -6.65 -16.85 -2.42
C ALA A 48 -7.38 -16.50 -3.73
N PHE A 49 -7.66 -15.24 -3.94
CA PHE A 49 -7.64 -14.74 -5.32
C PHE A 49 -6.18 -14.82 -5.80
N GLU A 50 -5.89 -15.74 -6.67
CA GLU A 50 -4.55 -15.93 -7.21
C GLU A 50 -4.00 -14.61 -7.76
N ASN A 51 -3.10 -13.96 -7.00
CA ASN A 51 -2.15 -12.94 -7.46
C ASN A 51 -2.65 -11.84 -8.42
N HIS A 52 -3.93 -11.51 -8.41
CA HIS A 52 -4.49 -10.55 -9.36
C HIS A 52 -4.72 -9.16 -8.79
N PHE A 53 -4.43 -8.97 -7.51
CA PHE A 53 -4.78 -7.76 -6.80
C PHE A 53 -3.56 -6.94 -6.42
N CYS A 54 -3.78 -5.62 -6.40
CA CYS A 54 -2.81 -4.70 -5.85
C CYS A 54 -2.67 -4.91 -4.34
N GLU A 55 -1.50 -4.60 -3.80
CA GLU A 55 -1.19 -4.76 -2.39
C GLU A 55 -1.05 -3.40 -1.72
N SER A 56 -1.62 -3.27 -0.53
CA SER A 56 -1.54 -2.05 0.29
C SER A 56 -0.26 -2.05 1.12
N VAL A 57 0.66 -1.15 0.80
CA VAL A 57 1.88 -0.99 1.58
C VAL A 57 1.59 -0.34 2.94
N MET A 58 0.62 0.56 3.00
CA MET A 58 0.20 1.15 4.27
C MET A 58 -0.38 0.09 5.22
N ASN A 59 -1.24 -0.80 4.72
CA ASN A 59 -1.76 -1.89 5.55
C ASN A 59 -0.67 -2.88 5.96
N ALA A 60 0.42 -3.01 5.18
CA ALA A 60 1.57 -3.79 5.58
C ALA A 60 2.29 -3.17 6.79
N PHE A 61 2.49 -1.86 6.81
CA PHE A 61 3.02 -1.15 7.98
C PHE A 61 2.11 -1.30 9.19
N LEU A 62 0.81 -1.15 9.00
CA LEU A 62 -0.16 -1.29 10.09
C LEU A 62 -0.19 -2.72 10.66
N LEU A 63 -0.12 -3.72 9.78
CA LEU A 63 -0.01 -5.11 10.18
C LEU A 63 1.28 -5.37 10.97
N LYS A 64 2.40 -4.77 10.56
CA LYS A 64 3.68 -4.86 11.28
C LYS A 64 3.54 -4.35 12.72
N ILE A 65 2.96 -3.17 12.91
CA ILE A 65 2.68 -2.60 14.24
C ILE A 65 1.81 -3.57 15.06
N ALA A 66 0.70 -4.02 14.48
CA ALA A 66 -0.22 -4.91 15.19
C ALA A 66 0.43 -6.24 15.61
N VAL A 67 1.27 -6.81 14.75
CA VAL A 67 1.99 -8.06 15.07
C VAL A 67 3.00 -7.85 16.20
N ASP A 68 3.73 -6.72 16.17
CA ASP A 68 4.71 -6.40 17.23
C ASP A 68 4.04 -6.20 18.58
N GLU A 69 2.97 -5.43 18.63
CA GLU A 69 2.18 -5.21 19.87
C GLU A 69 1.61 -6.53 20.44
N VAL A 70 1.07 -7.38 19.57
CA VAL A 70 0.55 -8.69 20.02
C VAL A 70 1.68 -9.62 20.44
N CYS A 71 2.85 -9.55 19.81
CA CYS A 71 4.05 -10.29 20.23
C CYS A 71 4.47 -9.91 21.65
N GLU A 72 4.54 -8.62 21.96
CA GLU A 72 4.86 -8.13 23.31
C GLU A 72 3.83 -8.59 24.35
N LEU A 73 2.54 -8.51 24.03
CA LEU A 73 1.46 -8.98 24.90
C LEU A 73 1.55 -10.49 25.16
N ALA A 74 1.85 -11.28 24.13
CA ALA A 74 2.03 -12.73 24.25
C ALA A 74 3.22 -13.06 25.17
N ALA A 75 4.35 -12.39 24.99
CA ALA A 75 5.53 -12.54 25.83
C ALA A 75 5.24 -12.17 27.29
N ALA A 76 4.60 -11.01 27.53
CA ALA A 76 4.22 -10.54 28.86
C ALA A 76 3.22 -11.48 29.57
N SER A 77 2.42 -12.20 28.79
CA SER A 77 1.44 -13.19 29.28
C SER A 77 2.04 -14.60 29.46
N GLY A 78 3.33 -14.79 29.24
CA GLY A 78 4.00 -16.08 29.31
C GLY A 78 3.72 -17.03 28.15
N ARG A 79 3.08 -16.55 27.06
CA ARG A 79 2.78 -17.32 25.84
C ARG A 79 3.98 -17.31 24.87
N ASN A 80 5.10 -17.90 25.32
CA ASN A 80 6.39 -17.78 24.66
C ASN A 80 6.42 -18.38 23.25
N THR A 81 5.68 -19.46 22.99
CA THR A 81 5.58 -20.06 21.65
C THR A 81 4.90 -19.11 20.68
N ASP A 82 3.76 -18.54 21.09
CA ASP A 82 3.03 -17.58 20.26
C ASP A 82 3.86 -16.30 20.00
N ALA A 83 4.58 -15.83 21.03
CA ALA A 83 5.48 -14.69 20.88
C ALA A 83 6.60 -14.98 19.87
N ALA A 84 7.18 -16.18 19.86
CA ALA A 84 8.21 -16.57 18.91
C ALA A 84 7.66 -16.65 17.46
N ASP A 85 6.46 -17.19 17.29
CA ASP A 85 5.81 -17.26 15.97
C ASP A 85 5.45 -15.87 15.44
N LEU A 86 4.94 -14.99 16.32
CA LEU A 86 4.64 -13.59 15.96
C LEU A 86 5.90 -12.81 15.63
N LYS A 87 6.98 -13.00 16.37
CA LYS A 87 8.27 -12.36 16.06
C LYS A 87 8.78 -12.76 14.68
N LYS A 88 8.71 -14.06 14.37
CA LYS A 88 9.08 -14.55 13.03
C LYS A 88 8.22 -13.93 11.95
N MET A 89 6.89 -13.82 12.14
CA MET A 89 5.98 -13.17 11.19
C MET A 89 6.32 -11.68 11.01
N SER A 90 6.65 -10.98 12.09
CA SER A 90 7.10 -9.59 12.07
C SER A 90 8.37 -9.41 11.25
N ASP A 91 9.39 -10.26 11.47
CA ASP A 91 10.66 -10.21 10.75
C ASP A 91 10.47 -10.50 9.26
N GLU A 92 9.67 -11.52 8.91
CA GLU A 92 9.34 -11.83 7.52
C GLU A 92 8.60 -10.68 6.84
N LEU A 93 7.71 -9.98 7.54
CA LEU A 93 6.98 -8.83 7.02
C LEU A 93 7.92 -7.63 6.80
N TYR A 94 8.82 -7.38 7.73
CA TYR A 94 9.88 -6.36 7.58
C TYR A 94 10.70 -6.59 6.31
N GLU A 95 11.20 -7.81 6.10
CA GLU A 95 12.00 -8.17 4.92
C GLU A 95 11.21 -8.00 3.61
N LYS A 96 9.94 -8.39 3.59
CA LYS A 96 9.07 -8.21 2.42
C LYS A 96 8.85 -6.73 2.09
N ILE A 97 8.59 -5.91 3.09
CA ILE A 97 8.39 -4.46 2.89
C ILE A 97 9.69 -3.83 2.40
N GLN A 98 10.82 -4.11 3.02
CA GLN A 98 12.12 -3.58 2.59
C GLN A 98 12.46 -4.00 1.15
N THR A 99 12.29 -5.27 0.83
CA THR A 99 12.64 -5.81 -0.48
C THR A 99 11.75 -5.28 -1.61
N HIS A 100 10.43 -5.20 -1.35
CA HIS A 100 9.47 -4.92 -2.41
C HIS A 100 8.97 -3.49 -2.45
N CYS A 101 8.90 -2.79 -1.31
CA CYS A 101 8.23 -1.50 -1.23
C CYS A 101 9.17 -0.29 -1.24
N TRP A 102 10.44 -0.46 -0.84
CA TRP A 102 11.43 0.60 -0.97
C TRP A 102 11.84 0.80 -2.43
N LYS A 103 11.70 2.04 -2.94
CA LYS A 103 11.97 2.40 -4.35
C LYS A 103 12.96 3.55 -4.43
N GLU A 104 14.23 3.25 -4.21
CA GLU A 104 15.37 4.18 -4.23
C GLU A 104 15.31 5.32 -3.19
N ASN A 105 14.21 6.06 -3.10
CA ASN A 105 14.12 7.27 -2.29
C ASN A 105 12.86 7.40 -1.44
N PHE A 106 11.89 6.48 -1.62
CA PHE A 106 10.63 6.52 -0.89
C PHE A 106 9.99 5.12 -0.83
N PHE A 107 9.17 4.86 0.18
CA PHE A 107 8.33 3.68 0.19
C PHE A 107 7.11 3.89 -0.71
N ALA A 108 6.85 2.91 -1.57
CA ALA A 108 5.65 2.90 -2.39
C ALA A 108 4.38 2.97 -1.52
N ARG A 109 3.32 3.55 -2.06
CA ARG A 109 1.99 3.59 -1.45
C ARG A 109 1.23 2.29 -1.65
N ALA A 110 1.40 1.70 -2.84
CA ALA A 110 0.83 0.41 -3.20
C ALA A 110 1.70 -0.31 -4.22
N MET A 111 1.66 -1.64 -4.20
CA MET A 111 2.20 -2.49 -5.26
C MET A 111 1.10 -2.84 -6.25
N ILE A 112 1.40 -2.79 -7.53
CA ILE A 112 0.42 -2.92 -8.62
C ILE A 112 0.65 -4.21 -9.41
N ASN A 113 -0.42 -4.89 -9.76
CA ASN A 113 -0.34 -5.98 -10.73
C ASN A 113 -0.26 -5.42 -12.16
N SER A 114 0.94 -5.40 -12.71
CA SER A 114 1.24 -4.78 -14.01
C SER A 114 0.52 -5.42 -15.20
N GLU A 115 0.10 -6.67 -15.11
CA GLU A 115 -0.66 -7.36 -16.16
C GLU A 115 -2.06 -6.77 -16.35
N ARG A 116 -2.62 -6.20 -15.27
CA ARG A 116 -3.96 -5.61 -15.27
C ARG A 116 -3.96 -4.09 -15.43
N VAL A 117 -2.88 -3.43 -15.05
CA VAL A 117 -2.83 -1.97 -14.88
C VAL A 117 -1.76 -1.35 -15.77
N GLY A 118 -1.75 -1.71 -17.05
CA GLY A 118 -0.99 -1.00 -18.08
C GLY A 118 0.53 -0.93 -17.87
N GLY A 119 1.13 -1.94 -17.22
CA GLY A 119 2.57 -2.03 -17.01
C GLY A 119 3.10 -1.21 -15.82
N TYR A 120 2.23 -0.57 -15.03
CA TYR A 120 2.62 0.03 -13.75
C TYR A 120 2.89 -1.07 -12.72
N THR A 121 3.91 -0.92 -11.89
CA THR A 121 4.30 -1.92 -10.88
C THR A 121 4.16 -1.42 -9.46
N TYR A 122 4.11 -0.12 -9.26
CA TYR A 122 3.87 0.53 -7.97
C TYR A 122 3.38 1.97 -8.16
N VAL A 123 2.90 2.57 -7.09
CA VAL A 123 2.56 3.97 -6.98
C VAL A 123 3.16 4.54 -5.70
N GLY A 124 3.60 5.80 -5.72
CA GLY A 124 3.99 6.54 -4.53
C GLY A 124 5.48 6.70 -4.33
N ALA A 125 6.31 6.47 -5.34
CA ALA A 125 7.76 6.66 -5.24
C ALA A 125 8.36 7.07 -6.58
N LYS A 126 9.65 7.38 -6.58
CA LYS A 126 10.41 7.78 -7.77
C LYS A 126 10.21 6.80 -8.93
N GLY A 127 9.99 7.35 -10.10
CA GLY A 127 9.90 6.59 -11.34
C GLY A 127 8.57 5.86 -11.56
N ASP A 128 7.55 6.11 -10.74
CA ASP A 128 6.23 5.50 -10.90
C ASP A 128 5.46 6.04 -12.12
N ARG A 129 5.95 7.12 -12.74
CA ARG A 129 5.38 7.75 -13.95
C ARG A 129 3.98 8.33 -13.74
N LEU A 130 3.62 8.67 -12.52
CA LEU A 130 2.29 9.13 -12.12
C LEU A 130 2.27 10.57 -11.63
N SER A 131 3.40 11.27 -11.66
CA SER A 131 3.41 12.69 -11.36
C SER A 131 2.63 13.47 -12.41
N ALA A 132 1.71 14.32 -11.97
CA ALA A 132 1.02 15.29 -12.81
C ALA A 132 1.89 16.53 -13.07
N ASP A 133 2.98 16.69 -12.36
CA ASP A 133 3.99 17.73 -12.54
C ASP A 133 5.26 17.09 -13.14
N PRO A 134 5.68 17.46 -14.37
CA PRO A 134 6.85 16.87 -15.01
C PRO A 134 8.18 17.20 -14.32
N SER A 135 8.20 18.15 -13.38
CA SER A 135 9.39 18.48 -12.58
C SER A 135 9.57 17.56 -11.37
N ILE A 136 8.56 16.76 -11.05
CA ILE A 136 8.56 15.80 -9.93
C ILE A 136 8.66 14.39 -10.50
N ASP A 137 9.59 13.60 -9.99
CA ASP A 137 9.93 12.28 -10.53
C ASP A 137 9.10 11.12 -9.95
N GLY A 138 8.07 11.41 -9.15
CA GLY A 138 7.19 10.41 -8.55
C GLY A 138 5.96 11.02 -7.86
N SER A 139 4.96 10.20 -7.58
CA SER A 139 3.73 10.58 -6.88
C SER A 139 3.85 10.31 -5.37
N TYR A 140 4.68 11.07 -4.69
CA TYR A 140 4.99 10.84 -3.26
C TYR A 140 3.80 11.06 -2.35
N PHE A 141 3.61 10.16 -1.36
CA PHE A 141 2.52 10.22 -0.38
C PHE A 141 3.08 10.31 1.04
N LEU A 142 2.67 11.33 1.78
CA LEU A 142 3.11 11.58 3.15
C LEU A 142 2.82 10.39 4.08
N ASN A 143 1.71 9.70 3.88
CA ASN A 143 1.34 8.55 4.70
C ASN A 143 2.32 7.37 4.55
N SER A 144 2.94 7.15 3.37
CA SER A 144 3.99 6.14 3.23
C SER A 144 5.19 6.43 4.12
N PHE A 145 5.57 7.70 4.24
CA PHE A 145 6.60 8.12 5.20
C PHE A 145 6.15 7.91 6.64
N SER A 146 5.01 8.45 7.02
CA SER A 146 4.56 8.43 8.42
C SER A 146 4.40 7.00 8.94
N TRP A 147 3.77 6.12 8.18
CA TRP A 147 3.57 4.73 8.59
C TRP A 147 4.84 3.89 8.56
N SER A 148 5.78 4.17 7.65
CA SER A 148 7.07 3.47 7.64
C SER A 148 7.91 3.78 8.88
N VAL A 149 7.81 5.01 9.39
CA VAL A 149 8.47 5.42 10.65
C VAL A 149 7.76 4.83 11.86
N LEU A 150 6.42 4.93 11.93
CA LEU A 150 5.64 4.42 13.07
C LEU A 150 5.74 2.90 13.24
N SER A 151 6.00 2.17 12.17
CA SER A 151 6.14 0.71 12.18
C SER A 151 7.57 0.22 12.43
N ASP A 152 8.51 1.12 12.68
CA ASP A 152 9.95 0.83 12.79
C ASP A 152 10.53 0.08 11.56
N VAL A 153 9.89 0.23 10.40
CA VAL A 153 10.39 -0.36 9.15
C VAL A 153 11.44 0.53 8.51
N ALA A 154 11.23 1.85 8.51
CA ALA A 154 12.17 2.78 7.89
C ALA A 154 13.46 2.90 8.69
N THR A 155 14.61 2.70 8.03
CA THR A 155 15.92 2.96 8.62
C THR A 155 16.19 4.46 8.73
N GLU A 156 17.16 4.86 9.57
CA GLU A 156 17.56 6.28 9.72
C GLU A 156 17.97 6.91 8.38
N ASP A 157 18.69 6.17 7.55
CA ASP A 157 19.11 6.62 6.22
C ASP A 157 17.89 6.83 5.30
N GLN A 158 16.95 5.89 5.31
CA GLN A 158 15.70 6.00 4.54
C GLN A 158 14.86 7.18 5.02
N ILE A 159 14.75 7.40 6.33
CA ILE A 159 14.05 8.55 6.91
C ILE A 159 14.69 9.85 6.43
N SER A 160 16.02 9.94 6.48
CA SER A 160 16.75 11.14 6.02
C SER A 160 16.50 11.43 4.54
N VAL A 161 16.52 10.40 3.69
CA VAL A 161 16.24 10.52 2.25
C VAL A 161 14.80 10.98 2.02
N MET A 162 13.83 10.34 2.67
CA MET A 162 12.40 10.67 2.52
C MET A 162 12.08 12.10 3.01
N LEU A 163 12.71 12.55 4.09
CA LEU A 163 12.56 13.93 4.56
C LEU A 163 13.05 14.96 3.53
N GLY A 164 14.11 14.64 2.80
CA GLY A 164 14.58 15.46 1.67
C GLY A 164 13.55 15.57 0.55
N ILE A 165 12.91 14.44 0.21
CA ILE A 165 11.84 14.38 -0.79
C ILE A 165 10.59 15.15 -0.34
N ILE A 166 10.18 14.98 0.92
CA ILE A 166 9.04 15.70 1.50
C ILE A 166 9.27 17.21 1.47
N LYS A 167 10.43 17.67 1.93
CA LYS A 167 10.79 19.10 1.91
C LYS A 167 10.75 19.70 0.51
N LYS A 168 11.18 18.91 -0.48
CA LYS A 168 11.23 19.38 -1.87
C LYS A 168 9.87 19.40 -2.54
N ASN A 169 9.02 18.37 -2.31
CA ASN A 169 7.85 18.09 -3.15
C ASN A 169 6.50 18.23 -2.43
N LEU A 170 6.47 18.22 -1.09
CA LEU A 170 5.22 18.24 -0.31
C LEU A 170 5.07 19.47 0.58
N VAL A 171 6.14 20.27 0.78
CA VAL A 171 6.07 21.49 1.57
C VAL A 171 5.71 22.65 0.66
N THR A 172 4.62 23.35 0.95
CA THR A 172 4.12 24.52 0.24
C THR A 172 4.01 25.70 1.19
N GLU A 173 3.70 26.89 0.66
CA GLU A 173 3.41 28.07 1.47
C GLU A 173 2.17 27.88 2.38
N ALA A 174 1.23 27.03 1.96
CA ALA A 174 0.02 26.72 2.71
C ALA A 174 0.24 25.64 3.79
N GLY A 175 1.35 24.92 3.73
CA GLY A 175 1.68 23.85 4.66
C GLY A 175 2.18 22.58 3.99
N LEU A 176 1.99 21.45 4.67
CA LEU A 176 2.42 20.13 4.21
C LEU A 176 1.27 19.43 3.47
N GLU A 177 1.50 19.09 2.21
CA GLU A 177 0.55 18.35 1.40
C GLU A 177 0.56 16.85 1.73
N LEU A 178 -0.59 16.19 1.55
CA LEU A 178 -0.72 14.74 1.77
C LEU A 178 -0.08 13.92 0.65
N CYS A 179 -0.04 14.46 -0.56
CA CYS A 179 0.63 13.82 -1.70
C CYS A 179 1.12 14.87 -2.70
N ALA A 180 2.19 14.54 -3.42
CA ALA A 180 2.59 15.27 -4.60
C ALA A 180 1.50 15.13 -5.69
N PRO A 181 1.35 16.13 -6.60
CA PRO A 181 0.39 16.07 -7.68
C PRO A 181 0.55 14.78 -8.48
N CYS A 182 -0.50 13.97 -8.56
CA CYS A 182 -0.44 12.69 -9.25
C CYS A 182 -1.64 12.48 -10.19
N ASP A 183 -1.39 11.75 -11.29
CA ASP A 183 -2.41 11.33 -12.23
C ASP A 183 -2.68 9.84 -12.06
N LEU A 184 -3.71 9.51 -11.30
CA LEU A 184 -4.15 8.14 -11.05
C LEU A 184 -5.12 7.61 -12.11
N VAL A 185 -5.55 8.44 -13.07
CA VAL A 185 -6.48 8.04 -14.13
C VAL A 185 -5.94 6.88 -14.94
N ASN A 186 -4.64 6.90 -15.22
CA ASN A 186 -4.00 5.90 -16.07
C ASN A 186 -3.82 4.54 -15.39
N ILE A 187 -3.95 4.47 -14.07
CA ILE A 187 -3.77 3.21 -13.31
C ILE A 187 -5.05 2.72 -12.65
N SER A 188 -6.06 3.56 -12.52
CA SER A 188 -7.33 3.12 -11.98
C SER A 188 -8.19 2.52 -13.09
N THR A 189 -8.93 1.46 -12.75
CA THR A 189 -9.90 0.87 -13.65
C THR A 189 -11.14 1.76 -13.75
N HIS A 190 -11.86 1.67 -14.84
CA HIS A 190 -12.88 2.61 -15.32
C HIS A 190 -13.91 3.12 -14.32
N THR A 191 -14.15 2.43 -13.22
CA THR A 191 -15.14 2.83 -12.22
C THR A 191 -14.58 3.65 -11.06
N ALA A 192 -13.27 3.65 -10.88
CA ALA A 192 -12.63 4.37 -9.78
C ALA A 192 -12.35 5.83 -10.12
N THR A 193 -12.21 6.14 -11.41
CA THR A 193 -11.77 7.44 -11.89
C THR A 193 -12.77 8.56 -11.69
N GLU A 194 -14.06 8.25 -11.74
CA GLU A 194 -15.09 9.29 -11.66
C GLU A 194 -15.20 9.97 -10.29
N HIS A 195 -14.71 9.31 -9.22
CA HIS A 195 -14.87 9.79 -7.86
C HIS A 195 -13.60 10.22 -7.15
N CYS A 196 -12.42 9.87 -7.67
CA CYS A 196 -11.17 10.04 -6.91
C CYS A 196 -10.13 10.96 -7.57
N VAL A 197 -10.36 11.38 -8.80
CA VAL A 197 -9.33 12.08 -9.57
C VAL A 197 -9.34 13.60 -9.44
N PRO A 198 -10.46 14.28 -9.21
CA PRO A 198 -10.41 15.73 -9.13
C PRO A 198 -9.60 16.24 -7.95
N ASP A 199 -9.49 15.47 -6.89
CA ASP A 199 -9.10 16.00 -5.59
C ASP A 199 -7.79 15.47 -5.01
N ALA A 200 -7.03 14.67 -5.73
CA ALA A 200 -5.64 14.42 -5.34
C ALA A 200 -4.79 15.71 -5.27
N ARG A 201 -5.30 16.80 -5.86
CA ARG A 201 -4.74 18.15 -5.77
C ARG A 201 -5.35 19.02 -4.67
N VAL A 202 -6.43 18.59 -4.03
CA VAL A 202 -7.31 19.49 -3.25
C VAL A 202 -7.37 19.10 -1.78
N THR A 203 -6.94 17.93 -1.41
CA THR A 203 -6.93 17.51 0.00
C THR A 203 -5.58 17.79 0.66
N GLY A 204 -5.14 19.02 0.52
CA GLY A 204 -4.18 19.63 1.40
C GLY A 204 -4.93 20.37 2.51
#